data_20f57a89f0995945f32fe90741e5af29
#
_entry.id   20f57a89f0995945f32fe90741e5af29
#
_cell.length_a   1.000
_cell.length_b   1.000
_cell.length_c   1.000
_cell.angle_alpha   90.00
_cell.angle_beta   90.00
_cell.angle_gamma   90.00
#
_symmetry.space_group_name_H-M   'P 1'
#
loop_
_entity.id
_entity.type
_entity.pdbx_description
1 polymer ?
#
loop_
_entity_poly.entity_id
_entity_poly.type
_entity_poly.pdbx_seq_one_letter_code
_entity_poly.pdbx_strand_id
1 'polypeptide(L)' 'MQEFDFYINLKKPTLGLYVRKGAGLPDLADASDWQFEGHEWESELAPGLLKELDANGHAFQELGA' A
#
# COMPACT_ATOMS: atom_id res chain seq x y z
N MET A 1 -7.50 -2.54 15.88
CA MET A 1 -6.52 -2.94 14.86
C MET A 1 -6.89 -2.27 13.53
N GLN A 2 -5.93 -1.67 12.85
CA GLN A 2 -6.20 -0.98 11.60
C GLN A 2 -6.21 -1.94 10.41
N GLU A 3 -6.98 -1.59 9.42
CA GLU A 3 -7.04 -2.27 8.15
C GLU A 3 -6.46 -1.34 7.09
N PHE A 4 -5.72 -1.89 6.13
CA PHE A 4 -5.08 -1.11 5.08
C PHE A 4 -5.53 -1.60 3.72
N ASP A 5 -5.62 -0.67 2.77
CA ASP A 5 -5.92 -1.01 1.38
C ASP A 5 -4.61 -1.31 0.66
N PHE A 6 -4.62 -2.37 -0.14
CA PHE A 6 -3.45 -2.82 -0.87
C PHE A 6 -3.67 -2.68 -2.38
N TYR A 7 -2.70 -2.04 -3.04
CA TYR A 7 -2.73 -1.82 -4.48
C TYR A 7 -1.49 -2.40 -5.13
N ILE A 8 -1.63 -2.82 -6.40
CA ILE A 8 -0.51 -3.29 -7.22
C ILE A 8 -0.30 -2.32 -8.37
N ASN A 9 0.97 -2.03 -8.68
CA ASN A 9 1.30 -1.18 -9.81
C ASN A 9 1.13 -1.96 -11.12
N LEU A 10 0.33 -1.42 -12.05
CA LEU A 10 0.04 -2.11 -13.30
C LEU A 10 1.24 -2.17 -14.24
N LYS A 11 2.14 -1.20 -14.14
CA LYS A 11 3.35 -1.16 -14.97
C LYS A 11 4.48 -1.98 -14.37
N LYS A 12 4.46 -2.15 -13.04
CA LYS A 12 5.47 -2.95 -12.33
C LYS A 12 4.74 -3.83 -11.31
N PRO A 13 4.27 -5.02 -11.72
CA PRO A 13 3.43 -5.86 -10.85
C PRO A 13 4.10 -6.33 -9.56
N THR A 14 5.42 -6.19 -9.45
CA THR A 14 6.13 -6.53 -8.21
C THR A 14 6.11 -5.41 -7.18
N LEU A 15 5.56 -4.25 -7.53
CA LEU A 15 5.51 -3.11 -6.62
C LEU A 15 4.12 -2.99 -6.02
N GLY A 16 4.05 -3.04 -4.69
CA GLY A 16 2.80 -2.88 -3.95
C GLY A 16 2.76 -1.57 -3.20
N LEU A 17 1.56 -1.07 -2.96
CA LEU A 17 1.32 0.15 -2.20
C LEU A 17 0.26 -0.11 -1.14
N TYR A 18 0.55 0.28 0.10
CA TYR A 18 -0.39 0.19 1.21
C TYR A 18 -0.81 1.60 1.62
N VAL A 19 -2.10 1.79 1.85
CA VAL A 19 -2.64 3.04 2.40
C VAL A 19 -3.68 2.68 3.45
N ARG A 20 -4.02 3.63 4.33
CA ARG A 20 -5.08 3.42 5.31
C ARG A 20 -6.40 3.20 4.59
N LYS A 21 -7.22 2.32 5.13
CA LYS A 21 -8.53 2.01 4.55
C LYS A 21 -9.34 3.28 4.37
N GLY A 22 -9.82 3.48 3.15
CA GLY A 22 -10.64 4.64 2.81
C GLY A 22 -9.87 5.91 2.52
N ALA A 23 -8.55 5.91 2.67
CA ALA A 23 -7.74 7.11 2.42
C ALA A 23 -7.55 7.40 0.93
N GLY A 24 -7.64 6.36 0.09
CA GLY A 24 -7.38 6.50 -1.33
C GLY A 24 -5.90 6.61 -1.64
N LEU A 25 -5.57 6.72 -2.92
CA LEU A 25 -4.18 6.81 -3.34
C LEU A 25 -3.58 8.16 -2.96
N PRO A 26 -2.29 8.19 -2.58
CA PRO A 26 -1.60 9.46 -2.32
C PRO A 26 -1.43 10.26 -3.61
N ASP A 27 -1.23 11.57 -3.48
CA ASP A 27 -1.10 12.47 -4.63
C ASP A 27 0.03 12.08 -5.59
N LEU A 28 1.06 11.42 -5.06
CA LEU A 28 2.21 10.99 -5.87
C LEU A 28 1.92 9.75 -6.72
N ALA A 29 0.78 9.11 -6.51
CA ALA A 29 0.40 7.90 -7.25
C ALA A 29 -0.72 8.23 -8.24
N ASP A 30 -0.53 7.81 -9.50
CA ASP A 30 -1.54 7.99 -10.54
C ASP A 30 -2.53 6.83 -10.47
N ALA A 31 -3.81 7.15 -10.26
CA ALA A 31 -4.85 6.13 -10.12
C ALA A 31 -4.91 5.16 -11.31
N SER A 32 -4.52 5.61 -12.49
CA SER A 32 -4.53 4.75 -13.67
C SER A 32 -3.41 3.71 -13.65
N ASP A 33 -2.39 3.90 -12.82
CA ASP A 33 -1.25 2.98 -12.72
C ASP A 33 -1.41 1.97 -11.58
N TRP A 34 -2.40 2.12 -10.73
CA TRP A 34 -2.57 1.28 -9.55
C TRP A 34 -3.92 0.58 -9.55
N GLN A 35 -3.91 -0.71 -9.24
CA GLN A 35 -5.11 -1.52 -9.16
C GLN A 35 -5.33 -1.97 -7.72
N PHE A 36 -6.54 -1.76 -7.21
CA PHE A 36 -6.91 -2.23 -5.88
C PHE A 36 -6.94 -3.76 -5.88
N GLU A 37 -6.21 -4.35 -4.92
CA GLU A 37 -6.11 -5.80 -4.82
C GLU A 37 -6.82 -6.39 -3.60
N GLY A 38 -7.02 -5.58 -2.56
CA GLY A 38 -7.70 -6.08 -1.37
C GLY A 38 -7.30 -5.32 -0.12
N HIS A 39 -7.57 -5.95 1.02
CA HIS A 39 -7.29 -5.38 2.33
C HIS A 39 -6.28 -6.23 3.07
N GLU A 40 -5.47 -5.58 3.89
CA GLU A 40 -4.53 -6.24 4.78
C GLU A 40 -4.72 -5.71 6.19
N TRP A 41 -4.61 -6.59 7.18
CA TRP A 41 -4.69 -6.19 8.58
C TRP A 41 -3.32 -5.74 9.07
N GLU A 42 -3.34 -4.83 10.03
CA GLU A 42 -2.11 -4.31 10.65
C GLU A 42 -1.18 -5.43 11.10
N SER A 43 -1.73 -6.49 11.67
CA SER A 43 -0.94 -7.61 12.16
C SER A 43 -0.22 -8.40 11.07
N GLU A 44 -0.61 -8.21 9.82
CA GLU A 44 -0.04 -8.92 8.68
C GLU A 44 1.10 -8.16 8.02
N LEU A 45 1.31 -6.90 8.43
CA LEU A 45 2.32 -6.04 7.82
C LEU A 45 3.61 -6.05 8.63
N ALA A 46 4.74 -5.98 7.93
CA ALA A 46 6.04 -5.89 8.57
C ALA A 46 6.16 -4.57 9.35
N PRO A 47 6.91 -4.55 10.48
CA PRO A 47 7.06 -3.33 11.28
C PRO A 47 7.56 -2.13 10.49
N GLY A 48 8.44 -2.35 9.50
CA GLY A 48 8.95 -1.26 8.67
C GLY A 48 7.87 -0.60 7.83
N LEU A 49 6.92 -1.40 7.34
CA LEU A 49 5.79 -0.88 6.58
C LEU A 49 4.87 -0.06 7.48
N LEU A 50 4.63 -0.53 8.70
CA LEU A 50 3.79 0.18 9.66
C LEU A 50 4.40 1.53 10.03
N LYS A 51 5.71 1.59 10.20
CA LYS A 51 6.42 2.84 10.46
C LYS A 51 6.26 3.83 9.30
N GLU A 52 6.39 3.34 8.09
CA GLU A 52 6.26 4.17 6.91
C GLU A 52 4.83 4.68 6.74
N LEU A 53 3.85 3.81 7.00
CA LEU A 53 2.44 4.20 6.98
C LEU A 53 2.14 5.28 8.02
N ASP A 54 2.71 5.14 9.22
CA ASP A 54 2.53 6.12 10.28
C ASP A 54 3.13 7.47 9.90
N ALA A 55 4.32 7.46 9.31
CA ALA A 55 5.06 8.67 8.98
C ALA A 55 4.48 9.38 7.75
N ASN A 56 4.06 8.63 6.74
CA ASN A 56 3.73 9.18 5.43
C ASN A 56 2.27 8.99 5.01
N GLY A 57 1.54 8.12 5.70
CA GLY A 57 0.17 7.76 5.31
C GLY A 57 0.09 6.73 4.19
N HIS A 58 1.25 6.32 3.67
CA HIS A 58 1.33 5.28 2.65
C HIS A 58 2.68 4.58 2.76
N ALA A 59 2.79 3.38 2.16
CA ALA A 59 4.04 2.62 2.14
C ALA A 59 4.13 1.82 0.85
N PHE A 60 5.31 1.84 0.24
CA PHE A 60 5.59 1.01 -0.93
C PHE A 60 6.33 -0.24 -0.51
N GLN A 61 6.05 -1.35 -1.18
CA GLN A 61 6.75 -2.61 -0.92
C GLN A 61 7.08 -3.31 -2.22
N GLU A 62 8.33 -3.76 -2.35
CA GLU A 62 8.74 -4.61 -3.46
C GLU A 62 8.32 -6.04 -3.13
N LEU A 63 7.40 -6.60 -3.92
CA LEU A 63 6.82 -7.93 -3.68
C LEU A 63 7.56 -9.03 -4.42
N GLY A 64 8.20 -8.71 -5.53
CA GLY A 64 8.87 -9.68 -6.34
C GLY A 64 10.31 -9.89 -5.91
N ALA A 65 10.83 -11.05 -6.14
CA ALA A 65 12.23 -11.33 -5.93
C ALA A 65 12.94 -11.39 -7.28
#